data_c61a56436cd7b1f0a4f5f29fa622a76f
#
_entry.id   c61a56436cd7b1f0a4f5f29fa622a76f
#
_cell.length_a   1.000
_cell.length_b   1.000
_cell.length_c   1.000
_cell.angle_alpha   90.00
_cell.angle_beta   90.00
_cell.angle_gamma   90.00
#
_symmetry.space_group_name_H-M   'P 1'
#
loop_
_entity.id
_entity.type
_entity.pdbx_description
1 polymer ?
#
loop_
_entity_poly.entity_id
_entity_poly.type
_entity_poly.pdbx_seq_one_letter_code
_entity_poly.pdbx_strand_id
1 'polypeptide(L)'
;MRAVCRRFGKSTVAFYGKEKKRLRKAVDTDCVVRRVNAVRMELPFLGGRKTFHLVKQALANDGVKIGRDKFFEILRKQGLLIERRRAFVPKTTKFDPSLPVSLNLVKDIVVDSPNQVHVSDITYIKVGSNYAYLSLVTDRFCRDVIGWHLSGSLKSSGPIAALKMAAKAVPSGTSVIEHSDRGCQYASKAYRKLVSRLGFRSSMTEERHVYENAAAERVNGILKLEFALDRCFRTFSEAKRAIREAIESYNTKRPHEMLGMMTPTQARANPALARPKALRAFESAKKASQRSAARRAAARKAA
;
A
#
# COMPACT_ATOMS: atom_id res chain seq x y z
N MET A 1 31.12 -1.32 47.63
CA MET A 1 30.15 -2.18 46.93
C MET A 1 29.96 -3.54 47.63
N ARG A 2 31.01 -4.35 47.95
CA ARG A 2 30.86 -5.65 48.65
C ARG A 2 30.06 -5.55 49.94
N ALA A 3 30.37 -4.57 50.82
CA ALA A 3 29.67 -4.35 52.09
C ALA A 3 28.19 -3.99 51.89
N VAL A 4 27.89 -3.14 50.88
CA VAL A 4 26.50 -2.77 50.52
C VAL A 4 25.71 -4.00 50.02
N CYS A 5 26.29 -4.81 49.14
CA CYS A 5 25.64 -6.02 48.62
C CYS A 5 25.32 -7.00 49.75
N ARG A 6 26.28 -7.22 50.69
CA ARG A 6 26.09 -8.09 51.85
C ARG A 6 24.95 -7.61 52.75
N ARG A 7 24.84 -6.29 52.95
CA ARG A 7 23.78 -5.67 53.78
C ARG A 7 22.37 -5.89 53.19
N PHE A 8 22.26 -6.02 51.87
CA PHE A 8 21.00 -6.30 51.18
C PHE A 8 20.81 -7.77 50.76
N GLY A 9 21.62 -8.70 51.31
CA GLY A 9 21.49 -10.13 51.00
C GLY A 9 21.75 -10.51 49.54
N LYS A 10 22.54 -9.69 48.80
CA LYS A 10 22.84 -9.93 47.39
C LYS A 10 24.33 -10.19 47.16
N SER A 11 24.66 -11.11 46.25
CA SER A 11 26.07 -11.29 45.86
C SER A 11 26.50 -10.15 44.91
N THR A 12 27.78 -9.77 44.97
CA THR A 12 28.37 -8.81 44.01
C THR A 12 28.27 -9.27 42.58
N VAL A 13 28.41 -10.59 42.34
CA VAL A 13 28.24 -11.20 41.01
C VAL A 13 26.83 -10.98 40.48
N ALA A 14 25.79 -11.21 41.30
CA ALA A 14 24.40 -10.95 40.91
C ALA A 14 24.13 -9.45 40.66
N PHE A 15 24.75 -8.55 41.42
CA PHE A 15 24.63 -7.11 41.23
C PHE A 15 25.21 -6.70 39.86
N TYR A 16 26.48 -7.01 39.61
CA TYR A 16 27.15 -6.65 38.37
C TYR A 16 26.54 -7.38 37.18
N GLY A 17 26.07 -8.63 37.36
CA GLY A 17 25.33 -9.37 36.31
C GLY A 17 24.03 -8.68 35.91
N LYS A 18 23.27 -8.14 36.88
CA LYS A 18 22.06 -7.34 36.58
C LYS A 18 22.39 -6.03 35.88
N GLU A 19 23.44 -5.33 36.32
CA GLU A 19 23.87 -4.10 35.69
C GLU A 19 24.35 -4.31 34.26
N LYS A 20 25.15 -5.33 34.00
CA LYS A 20 25.56 -5.74 32.64
C LYS A 20 24.35 -6.04 31.76
N LYS A 21 23.34 -6.78 32.27
CA LYS A 21 22.11 -7.04 31.55
C LYS A 21 21.30 -5.76 31.24
N ARG A 22 21.27 -4.81 32.21
CA ARG A 22 20.60 -3.52 32.05
C ARG A 22 21.23 -2.69 30.94
N LEU A 23 22.57 -2.58 30.98
CA LEU A 23 23.36 -1.85 30.00
C LEU A 23 23.20 -2.47 28.60
N ARG A 24 23.32 -3.80 28.47
CA ARG A 24 23.11 -4.49 27.20
C ARG A 24 21.71 -4.23 26.64
N LYS A 25 20.67 -4.31 27.49
CA LYS A 25 19.30 -4.03 27.08
C LYS A 25 19.11 -2.57 26.62
N ALA A 26 19.80 -1.61 27.24
CA ALA A 26 19.76 -0.21 26.83
C ALA A 26 20.41 -0.02 25.45
N VAL A 27 21.59 -0.63 25.22
CA VAL A 27 22.29 -0.61 23.94
C VAL A 27 21.45 -1.27 22.84
N ASP A 28 20.86 -2.45 23.09
CA ASP A 28 19.98 -3.13 22.16
C ASP A 28 18.76 -2.27 21.81
N THR A 29 18.17 -1.57 22.79
CA THR A 29 17.03 -0.68 22.57
C THR A 29 17.40 0.51 21.71
N ASP A 30 18.53 1.16 21.98
CA ASP A 30 19.02 2.29 21.19
C ASP A 30 19.30 1.89 19.73
N CYS A 31 19.93 0.72 19.54
CA CYS A 31 20.14 0.17 18.19
C CYS A 31 18.83 -0.02 17.43
N VAL A 32 17.81 -0.61 18.07
CA VAL A 32 16.48 -0.78 17.47
C VAL A 32 15.88 0.56 17.09
N VAL A 33 15.91 1.56 17.96
CA VAL A 33 15.37 2.91 17.71
C VAL A 33 16.05 3.56 16.51
N ARG A 34 17.39 3.52 16.46
CA ARG A 34 18.16 4.08 15.32
C ARG A 34 17.77 3.40 14.00
N ARG A 35 17.70 2.06 13.95
CA ARG A 35 17.30 1.33 12.73
C ARG A 35 15.88 1.63 12.31
N VAL A 36 14.94 1.75 13.25
CA VAL A 36 13.54 2.11 12.95
C VAL A 36 13.45 3.53 12.41
N ASN A 37 14.15 4.48 13.00
CA ASN A 37 14.16 5.87 12.54
C ASN A 37 14.77 5.99 11.15
N ALA A 38 15.85 5.26 10.85
CA ALA A 38 16.43 5.22 9.50
C ALA A 38 15.41 4.75 8.44
N VAL A 39 14.64 3.70 8.74
CA VAL A 39 13.56 3.24 7.83
C VAL A 39 12.47 4.31 7.68
N ARG A 40 12.13 5.03 8.75
CA ARG A 40 11.07 6.04 8.74
C ARG A 40 11.41 7.33 8.02
N MET A 41 12.69 7.61 7.79
CA MET A 41 13.09 8.72 6.92
C MET A 41 12.54 8.55 5.50
N GLU A 42 12.40 7.31 5.03
CA GLU A 42 11.91 6.99 3.68
C GLU A 42 10.47 6.47 3.67
N LEU A 43 10.05 5.80 4.75
CA LEU A 43 8.74 5.17 4.93
C LEU A 43 8.10 5.66 6.25
N PRO A 44 7.63 6.92 6.32
CA PRO A 44 7.36 7.63 7.58
C PRO A 44 6.37 6.91 8.49
N PHE A 45 5.30 6.35 7.94
CA PHE A 45 4.24 5.69 8.70
C PHE A 45 4.14 4.20 8.40
N LEU A 46 5.26 3.56 8.07
CA LEU A 46 5.29 2.11 7.85
C LEU A 46 4.95 1.36 9.14
N GLY A 47 3.96 0.46 9.07
CA GLY A 47 3.51 -0.34 10.20
C GLY A 47 4.57 -1.30 10.74
N GLY A 48 4.59 -1.52 12.06
CA GLY A 48 5.65 -2.22 12.80
C GLY A 48 6.03 -3.61 12.24
N ARG A 49 5.08 -4.38 11.67
CA ARG A 49 5.38 -5.69 11.09
C ARG A 49 6.33 -5.60 9.88
N LYS A 50 6.06 -4.66 8.99
CA LYS A 50 6.91 -4.40 7.82
C LYS A 50 8.24 -3.75 8.21
N THR A 51 8.20 -2.82 9.19
CA THR A 51 9.42 -2.23 9.76
C THR A 51 10.32 -3.31 10.34
N PHE A 52 9.77 -4.26 11.14
CA PHE A 52 10.54 -5.39 11.66
C PHE A 52 11.17 -6.24 10.54
N HIS A 53 10.41 -6.51 9.47
CA HIS A 53 10.94 -7.24 8.32
C HIS A 53 12.18 -6.56 7.71
N LEU A 54 12.13 -5.22 7.54
CA LEU A 54 13.23 -4.45 6.96
C LEU A 54 14.46 -4.36 7.87
N VAL A 55 14.26 -4.21 9.20
CA VAL A 55 15.40 -4.01 10.13
C VAL A 55 15.98 -5.30 10.69
N LYS A 56 15.27 -6.44 10.61
CA LYS A 56 15.65 -7.69 11.27
C LYS A 56 17.08 -8.13 10.94
N GLN A 57 17.46 -8.12 9.67
CA GLN A 57 18.80 -8.55 9.24
C GLN A 57 19.87 -7.56 9.70
N ALA A 58 19.62 -6.25 9.59
CA ALA A 58 20.54 -5.23 10.05
C ALA A 58 20.75 -5.28 11.57
N LEU A 59 19.69 -5.53 12.34
CA LEU A 59 19.80 -5.74 13.79
C LEU A 59 20.63 -6.98 14.13
N ALA A 60 20.45 -8.06 13.39
CA ALA A 60 21.25 -9.28 13.59
C ALA A 60 22.74 -9.03 13.30
N ASN A 61 23.07 -8.26 12.26
CA ASN A 61 24.44 -7.85 11.93
C ASN A 61 25.04 -6.94 13.01
N ASP A 62 24.22 -6.10 13.66
CA ASP A 62 24.64 -5.29 14.81
C ASP A 62 24.74 -6.10 16.13
N GLY A 63 24.56 -7.43 16.09
CA GLY A 63 24.61 -8.32 17.25
C GLY A 63 23.33 -8.31 18.09
N VAL A 64 22.27 -7.64 17.65
CA VAL A 64 20.97 -7.54 18.36
C VAL A 64 20.01 -8.60 17.82
N LYS A 65 19.88 -9.71 18.53
CA LYS A 65 18.96 -10.81 18.18
C LYS A 65 17.66 -10.68 18.99
N ILE A 66 16.63 -10.13 18.38
CA ILE A 66 15.31 -9.98 19.00
C ILE A 66 14.20 -10.60 18.14
N GLY A 67 13.18 -11.16 18.80
CA GLY A 67 11.97 -11.62 18.16
C GLY A 67 10.97 -10.46 17.92
N ARG A 68 9.93 -10.77 17.13
CA ARG A 68 8.86 -9.81 16.79
C ARG A 68 8.23 -9.18 18.04
N ASP A 69 7.86 -9.96 19.03
CA ASP A 69 7.09 -9.48 20.18
C ASP A 69 7.95 -8.54 21.06
N LYS A 70 9.23 -8.86 21.20
CA LYS A 70 10.20 -7.98 21.88
C LYS A 70 10.41 -6.67 21.10
N PHE A 71 10.48 -6.73 19.77
CA PHE A 71 10.54 -5.55 18.92
C PHE A 71 9.32 -4.64 19.16
N PHE A 72 8.10 -5.20 19.15
CA PHE A 72 6.88 -4.44 19.42
C PHE A 72 6.83 -3.87 20.85
N GLU A 73 7.36 -4.59 21.84
CA GLU A 73 7.49 -4.07 23.21
C GLU A 73 8.37 -2.81 23.25
N ILE A 74 9.51 -2.86 22.55
CA ILE A 74 10.43 -1.70 22.44
C ILE A 74 9.71 -0.53 21.76
N LEU A 75 9.08 -0.76 20.61
CA LEU A 75 8.35 0.30 19.89
C LEU A 75 7.28 0.95 20.78
N ARG A 76 6.54 0.16 21.55
CA ARG A 76 5.50 0.67 22.46
C ARG A 76 6.10 1.53 23.57
N LYS A 77 7.19 1.06 24.20
CA LYS A 77 7.86 1.79 25.28
C LYS A 77 8.50 3.09 24.83
N GLN A 78 8.94 3.15 23.57
CA GLN A 78 9.57 4.32 22.97
C GLN A 78 8.57 5.24 22.23
N GLY A 79 7.26 5.00 22.33
CA GLY A 79 6.25 5.79 21.62
C GLY A 79 6.36 5.72 20.10
N LEU A 80 6.95 4.62 19.57
CA LEU A 80 7.20 4.43 18.13
C LEU A 80 6.15 3.56 17.43
N LEU A 81 5.06 3.19 18.09
CA LEU A 81 3.95 2.51 17.40
C LEU A 81 3.19 3.52 16.55
N ILE A 82 2.93 3.13 15.29
CA ILE A 82 2.09 3.94 14.41
C ILE A 82 0.63 3.72 14.78
N GLU A 83 -0.05 4.78 15.14
CA GLU A 83 -1.49 4.76 15.37
C GLU A 83 -2.26 4.58 14.07
N ARG A 84 -3.40 3.89 14.15
CA ARG A 84 -4.29 3.72 12.99
C ARG A 84 -4.97 5.05 12.66
N ARG A 85 -4.55 5.68 11.59
CA ARG A 85 -5.23 6.84 11.01
C ARG A 85 -6.34 6.35 10.07
N ARG A 86 -7.48 7.04 10.07
CA ARG A 86 -8.55 6.85 9.08
C ARG A 86 -8.41 7.93 8.03
N ALA A 87 -8.28 7.54 6.77
CA ALA A 87 -8.35 8.51 5.68
C ALA A 87 -9.78 9.04 5.55
N PHE A 88 -9.92 10.33 5.38
CA PHE A 88 -11.19 10.91 4.93
C PHE A 88 -11.42 10.48 3.49
N VAL A 89 -12.52 9.79 3.24
CA VAL A 89 -12.93 9.36 1.89
C VAL A 89 -14.13 10.23 1.49
N PRO A 90 -13.92 11.27 0.68
CA PRO A 90 -15.04 12.02 0.12
C PRO A 90 -15.83 11.11 -0.84
N LYS A 91 -17.16 11.14 -0.79
CA LYS A 91 -18.03 10.53 -1.81
C LYS A 91 -17.95 11.37 -3.09
N THR A 92 -17.25 10.90 -4.10
CA THR A 92 -16.83 11.72 -5.24
C THR A 92 -17.24 11.18 -6.60
N THR A 93 -17.66 9.92 -6.69
CA THR A 93 -18.11 9.34 -7.95
C THR A 93 -19.52 9.82 -8.27
N LYS A 94 -19.63 10.75 -9.21
CA LYS A 94 -20.91 11.06 -9.86
C LYS A 94 -21.11 10.05 -10.98
N PHE A 95 -21.97 9.09 -10.76
CA PHE A 95 -22.44 8.18 -11.79
C PHE A 95 -23.41 8.94 -12.70
N ASP A 96 -23.16 8.89 -14.00
CA ASP A 96 -24.05 9.40 -15.03
C ASP A 96 -24.58 8.20 -15.84
N PRO A 97 -25.87 7.82 -15.70
CA PRO A 97 -26.44 6.67 -16.38
C PRO A 97 -26.47 6.78 -17.91
N SER A 98 -26.31 7.99 -18.46
CA SER A 98 -26.27 8.21 -19.91
C SER A 98 -24.91 7.81 -20.55
N LEU A 99 -23.87 7.63 -19.71
CA LEU A 99 -22.54 7.29 -20.19
C LEU A 99 -22.41 5.77 -20.44
N PRO A 100 -21.67 5.37 -21.50
CA PRO A 100 -21.48 3.97 -21.81
C PRO A 100 -20.64 3.28 -20.75
N VAL A 101 -21.12 2.13 -20.26
CA VAL A 101 -20.48 1.28 -19.27
C VAL A 101 -19.86 0.06 -19.96
N SER A 102 -18.60 -0.24 -19.67
CA SER A 102 -17.94 -1.47 -20.10
C SER A 102 -18.31 -2.64 -19.18
N LEU A 103 -18.34 -3.86 -19.73
CA LEU A 103 -18.56 -5.08 -18.94
C LEU A 103 -17.44 -5.26 -17.90
N ASN A 104 -17.77 -5.85 -16.75
CA ASN A 104 -16.79 -6.24 -15.77
C ASN A 104 -16.06 -7.51 -16.22
N LEU A 105 -14.84 -7.33 -16.70
CA LEU A 105 -13.99 -8.42 -17.19
C LEU A 105 -13.10 -9.03 -16.10
N VAL A 106 -13.09 -8.47 -14.87
CA VAL A 106 -12.12 -8.87 -13.83
C VAL A 106 -12.73 -9.69 -12.69
N LYS A 107 -14.05 -9.91 -12.72
CA LYS A 107 -14.81 -10.56 -11.64
C LYS A 107 -14.28 -11.96 -11.29
N ASP A 108 -13.98 -12.76 -12.31
CA ASP A 108 -13.58 -14.16 -12.16
C ASP A 108 -12.14 -14.44 -12.64
N ILE A 109 -11.39 -13.38 -12.98
CA ILE A 109 -10.01 -13.55 -13.45
C ILE A 109 -9.05 -13.73 -12.28
N VAL A 110 -8.30 -14.83 -12.32
CA VAL A 110 -7.12 -15.05 -11.51
C VAL A 110 -5.96 -14.31 -12.15
N VAL A 111 -5.50 -13.23 -11.52
CA VAL A 111 -4.34 -12.48 -12.00
C VAL A 111 -3.08 -13.18 -11.51
N ASP A 112 -2.31 -13.75 -12.41
CA ASP A 112 -1.15 -14.59 -12.12
C ASP A 112 0.17 -14.11 -12.73
N SER A 113 0.13 -13.03 -13.49
CA SER A 113 1.30 -12.38 -14.09
C SER A 113 1.14 -10.87 -14.22
N PRO A 114 2.27 -10.12 -14.36
CA PRO A 114 2.24 -8.69 -14.61
C PRO A 114 1.52 -8.32 -15.91
N ASN A 115 0.93 -7.14 -15.95
CA ASN A 115 0.26 -6.54 -17.10
C ASN A 115 -0.99 -7.28 -17.61
N GLN A 116 -1.55 -8.22 -16.84
CA GLN A 116 -2.86 -8.81 -17.18
C GLN A 116 -4.01 -7.86 -16.88
N VAL A 117 -3.97 -7.22 -15.70
CA VAL A 117 -5.02 -6.30 -15.25
C VAL A 117 -4.37 -5.06 -14.65
N HIS A 118 -4.67 -3.91 -15.20
CA HIS A 118 -4.41 -2.61 -14.58
C HIS A 118 -5.68 -2.12 -13.90
N VAL A 119 -5.53 -1.48 -12.76
CA VAL A 119 -6.63 -0.83 -12.03
C VAL A 119 -6.36 0.65 -11.92
N SER A 120 -7.33 1.46 -12.37
CA SER A 120 -7.25 2.92 -12.38
C SER A 120 -8.20 3.53 -11.36
N ASP A 121 -7.73 4.58 -10.69
CA ASP A 121 -8.53 5.34 -9.73
C ASP A 121 -8.04 6.79 -9.63
N ILE A 122 -8.92 7.69 -9.17
CA ILE A 122 -8.61 9.10 -8.93
C ILE A 122 -8.76 9.39 -7.44
N THR A 123 -7.76 10.00 -6.85
CA THR A 123 -7.83 10.45 -5.47
C THR A 123 -7.54 11.93 -5.33
N TYR A 124 -8.09 12.54 -4.27
CA TYR A 124 -8.01 13.96 -3.99
C TYR A 124 -6.80 14.27 -3.13
N ILE A 125 -6.04 15.29 -3.52
CA ILE A 125 -4.88 15.84 -2.79
C ILE A 125 -5.19 17.29 -2.45
N LYS A 126 -5.12 17.65 -1.17
CA LYS A 126 -5.40 19.02 -0.72
C LYS A 126 -4.20 19.92 -0.99
N VAL A 127 -4.43 21.04 -1.70
CA VAL A 127 -3.41 22.02 -2.03
C VAL A 127 -3.96 23.41 -1.73
N GLY A 128 -3.46 24.06 -0.68
CA GLY A 128 -4.02 25.31 -0.17
C GLY A 128 -5.50 25.16 0.18
N SER A 129 -6.33 26.05 -0.32
CA SER A 129 -7.80 26.00 -0.17
C SER A 129 -8.48 25.05 -1.15
N ASN A 130 -7.78 24.57 -2.19
CA ASN A 130 -8.35 23.79 -3.28
C ASN A 130 -7.92 22.30 -3.23
N TYR A 131 -8.43 21.53 -4.19
CA TYR A 131 -8.02 20.14 -4.42
C TYR A 131 -7.35 19.99 -5.78
N ALA A 132 -6.30 19.18 -5.79
CA ALA A 132 -5.74 18.59 -7.01
C ALA A 132 -6.17 17.10 -7.08
N TYR A 133 -6.13 16.53 -8.27
CA TYR A 133 -6.66 15.21 -8.58
C TYR A 133 -5.52 14.32 -9.05
N LEU A 134 -5.20 13.32 -8.24
CA LEU A 134 -4.17 12.33 -8.54
C LEU A 134 -4.81 11.13 -9.21
N SER A 135 -4.56 10.95 -10.50
CA SER A 135 -4.92 9.76 -11.25
C SER A 135 -3.79 8.74 -11.13
N LEU A 136 -4.11 7.51 -10.76
CA LEU A 136 -3.18 6.39 -10.63
C LEU A 136 -3.58 5.24 -11.55
N VAL A 137 -2.58 4.56 -12.10
CA VAL A 137 -2.73 3.25 -12.76
C VAL A 137 -1.80 2.27 -12.05
N THR A 138 -2.38 1.21 -11.51
CA THR A 138 -1.69 0.20 -10.70
C THR A 138 -1.83 -1.18 -11.35
N ASP A 139 -0.75 -1.91 -11.48
CA ASP A 139 -0.78 -3.31 -11.88
C ASP A 139 -1.39 -4.16 -10.74
N ARG A 140 -2.41 -4.95 -11.06
CA ARG A 140 -3.13 -5.74 -10.05
C ARG A 140 -2.31 -6.90 -9.51
N PHE A 141 -1.34 -7.43 -10.25
CA PHE A 141 -0.46 -8.51 -9.83
C PHE A 141 0.67 -8.00 -8.93
N CYS A 142 1.54 -7.14 -9.45
CA CYS A 142 2.71 -6.62 -8.75
C CYS A 142 2.38 -5.56 -7.71
N ARG A 143 1.20 -4.94 -7.79
CA ARG A 143 0.78 -3.81 -6.93
C ARG A 143 1.61 -2.54 -7.14
N ASP A 144 2.44 -2.45 -8.16
CA ASP A 144 3.19 -1.24 -8.46
C ASP A 144 2.32 -0.18 -9.17
N VAL A 145 2.60 1.06 -8.84
CA VAL A 145 2.04 2.21 -9.55
C VAL A 145 2.87 2.41 -10.81
N ILE A 146 2.31 2.04 -11.96
CA ILE A 146 2.97 2.08 -13.28
C ILE A 146 2.69 3.36 -14.05
N GLY A 147 1.66 4.10 -13.67
CA GLY A 147 1.33 5.39 -14.24
C GLY A 147 0.64 6.30 -13.25
N TRP A 148 0.96 7.58 -13.32
CA TRP A 148 0.31 8.58 -12.46
C TRP A 148 0.33 9.98 -13.09
N HIS A 149 -0.64 10.80 -12.70
CA HIS A 149 -0.69 12.21 -13.08
C HIS A 149 -1.43 13.03 -12.03
N LEU A 150 -0.85 14.16 -11.62
CA LEU A 150 -1.53 15.14 -10.78
C LEU A 150 -2.08 16.25 -11.67
N SER A 151 -3.38 16.50 -11.58
CA SER A 151 -4.10 17.53 -12.34
C SER A 151 -4.77 18.54 -11.41
N GLY A 152 -4.87 19.80 -11.84
CA GLY A 152 -5.68 20.82 -11.16
C GLY A 152 -7.18 20.72 -11.47
N SER A 153 -7.60 19.82 -12.35
CA SER A 153 -9.00 19.63 -12.73
C SER A 153 -9.39 18.16 -12.79
N LEU A 154 -10.66 17.86 -12.51
CA LEU A 154 -11.22 16.51 -12.55
C LEU A 154 -11.67 16.09 -13.98
N LYS A 155 -10.97 16.55 -15.01
CA LYS A 155 -11.21 16.18 -16.41
C LYS A 155 -10.54 14.85 -16.75
N SER A 156 -11.01 14.22 -17.84
CA SER A 156 -10.42 12.96 -18.35
C SER A 156 -8.96 13.06 -18.79
N SER A 157 -8.43 14.28 -18.96
CA SER A 157 -7.02 14.52 -19.31
C SER A 157 -6.04 13.95 -18.27
N GLY A 158 -6.40 13.97 -16.98
CA GLY A 158 -5.61 13.37 -15.89
C GLY A 158 -5.44 11.86 -16.06
N PRO A 159 -6.53 11.07 -16.03
CA PRO A 159 -6.47 9.63 -16.31
C PRO A 159 -5.81 9.26 -17.65
N ILE A 160 -6.05 10.05 -18.71
CA ILE A 160 -5.39 9.85 -20.01
C ILE A 160 -3.86 9.97 -19.90
N ALA A 161 -3.38 10.98 -19.15
CA ALA A 161 -1.94 11.18 -18.96
C ALA A 161 -1.33 10.02 -18.12
N ALA A 162 -2.02 9.60 -17.06
CA ALA A 162 -1.61 8.46 -16.24
C ALA A 162 -1.57 7.16 -17.06
N LEU A 163 -2.59 6.88 -17.88
CA LEU A 163 -2.63 5.69 -18.74
C LEU A 163 -1.54 5.71 -19.82
N LYS A 164 -1.26 6.86 -20.44
CA LYS A 164 -0.15 7.02 -21.38
C LYS A 164 1.21 6.72 -20.73
N MET A 165 1.39 7.11 -19.46
CA MET A 165 2.59 6.78 -18.70
C MET A 165 2.67 5.26 -18.44
N ALA A 166 1.58 4.65 -17.98
CA ALA A 166 1.49 3.21 -17.71
C ALA A 166 1.77 2.37 -18.96
N ALA A 167 1.25 2.75 -20.10
CA ALA A 167 1.41 2.05 -21.37
C ALA A 167 2.88 1.94 -21.81
N LYS A 168 3.75 2.85 -21.42
CA LYS A 168 5.20 2.79 -21.73
C LYS A 168 5.90 1.62 -21.02
N ALA A 169 5.34 1.14 -19.91
CA ALA A 169 5.89 0.01 -19.15
C ALA A 169 5.35 -1.35 -19.62
N VAL A 170 4.40 -1.36 -20.58
CA VAL A 170 3.78 -2.58 -21.10
C VAL A 170 4.49 -3.02 -22.38
N PRO A 171 4.97 -4.27 -22.45
CA PRO A 171 5.55 -4.80 -23.68
C PRO A 171 4.55 -4.76 -24.84
N SER A 172 5.02 -4.51 -26.05
CA SER A 172 4.16 -4.49 -27.26
C SER A 172 3.45 -5.84 -27.44
N GLY A 173 2.18 -5.79 -27.87
CA GLY A 173 1.37 -6.99 -28.08
C GLY A 173 0.77 -7.61 -26.81
N THR A 174 1.01 -7.04 -25.63
CA THR A 174 0.41 -7.55 -24.38
C THR A 174 -1.08 -7.19 -24.31
N SER A 175 -1.94 -8.19 -24.12
CA SER A 175 -3.38 -7.98 -23.87
C SER A 175 -3.62 -7.57 -22.42
N VAL A 176 -3.91 -6.30 -22.19
CA VAL A 176 -4.17 -5.73 -20.87
C VAL A 176 -5.67 -5.48 -20.69
N ILE A 177 -6.20 -5.79 -19.52
CA ILE A 177 -7.52 -5.33 -19.09
C ILE A 177 -7.32 -4.06 -18.25
N GLU A 178 -7.81 -2.94 -18.74
CA GLU A 178 -7.82 -1.65 -18.03
C GLU A 178 -9.15 -1.52 -17.28
N HIS A 179 -9.10 -1.67 -15.94
CA HIS A 179 -10.26 -1.69 -15.06
C HIS A 179 -10.36 -0.40 -14.23
N SER A 180 -11.53 0.20 -14.19
CA SER A 180 -11.81 1.40 -13.41
C SER A 180 -13.19 1.37 -12.76
N ASP A 181 -13.48 2.36 -11.92
CA ASP A 181 -14.86 2.65 -11.53
C ASP A 181 -15.66 3.24 -12.72
N ARG A 182 -16.96 3.48 -12.49
CA ARG A 182 -17.87 4.10 -13.50
C ARG A 182 -17.80 5.63 -13.52
N GLY A 183 -16.68 6.23 -13.10
CA GLY A 183 -16.49 7.67 -13.15
C GLY A 183 -16.59 8.20 -14.58
N CYS A 184 -17.22 9.38 -14.75
CA CYS A 184 -17.41 10.01 -16.07
C CYS A 184 -16.07 10.24 -16.82
N GLN A 185 -14.96 10.34 -16.11
CA GLN A 185 -13.62 10.50 -16.68
C GLN A 185 -13.21 9.27 -17.49
N TYR A 186 -13.46 8.07 -16.95
CA TYR A 186 -13.17 6.77 -17.59
C TYR A 186 -14.18 6.42 -18.68
N ALA A 187 -15.45 6.80 -18.52
CA ALA A 187 -16.49 6.63 -19.51
C ALA A 187 -16.35 7.59 -20.71
N SER A 188 -15.50 8.62 -20.62
CA SER A 188 -15.32 9.63 -21.67
C SER A 188 -14.84 9.02 -22.99
N LYS A 189 -15.34 9.55 -24.12
CA LYS A 189 -14.95 9.11 -25.49
C LYS A 189 -13.42 9.16 -25.68
N ALA A 190 -12.76 10.18 -25.14
CA ALA A 190 -11.30 10.36 -25.26
C ALA A 190 -10.52 9.27 -24.54
N TYR A 191 -10.92 8.91 -23.30
CA TYR A 191 -10.27 7.84 -22.56
C TYR A 191 -10.47 6.48 -23.23
N ARG A 192 -11.71 6.13 -23.58
CA ARG A 192 -12.02 4.87 -24.26
C ARG A 192 -11.30 4.73 -25.61
N LYS A 193 -11.20 5.82 -26.39
CA LYS A 193 -10.44 5.83 -27.64
C LYS A 193 -8.95 5.55 -27.41
N LEU A 194 -8.39 6.06 -26.30
CA LEU A 194 -6.99 5.76 -25.92
C LEU A 194 -6.83 4.28 -25.55
N VAL A 195 -7.71 3.74 -24.67
CA VAL A 195 -7.68 2.32 -24.28
C VAL A 195 -7.71 1.41 -25.51
N SER A 196 -8.64 1.66 -26.45
CA SER A 196 -8.73 0.91 -27.71
C SER A 196 -7.47 1.05 -28.59
N ARG A 197 -6.93 2.27 -28.73
CA ARG A 197 -5.71 2.52 -29.52
C ARG A 197 -4.48 1.79 -28.96
N LEU A 198 -4.42 1.60 -27.63
CA LEU A 198 -3.36 0.84 -26.96
C LEU A 198 -3.55 -0.69 -27.07
N GLY A 199 -4.65 -1.15 -27.68
CA GLY A 199 -5.00 -2.57 -27.75
C GLY A 199 -5.47 -3.13 -26.38
N PHE A 200 -5.80 -2.26 -25.43
CA PHE A 200 -6.27 -2.67 -24.11
C PHE A 200 -7.78 -2.92 -24.13
N ARG A 201 -8.25 -3.78 -23.25
CA ARG A 201 -9.65 -4.11 -23.06
C ARG A 201 -10.23 -3.30 -21.90
N SER A 202 -11.24 -2.48 -22.18
CA SER A 202 -11.90 -1.68 -21.13
C SER A 202 -12.79 -2.55 -20.25
N SER A 203 -12.70 -2.33 -18.93
CA SER A 203 -13.52 -3.00 -17.92
C SER A 203 -13.93 -1.99 -16.85
N MET A 204 -15.15 -2.09 -16.33
CA MET A 204 -15.67 -1.23 -15.27
C MET A 204 -16.32 -2.06 -14.17
N THR A 205 -16.33 -1.51 -12.93
CA THR A 205 -17.02 -2.12 -11.79
C THR A 205 -18.52 -2.29 -12.07
N GLU A 206 -19.15 -3.30 -11.47
CA GLU A 206 -20.62 -3.45 -11.50
C GLU A 206 -21.28 -2.41 -10.58
N GLU A 207 -22.58 -2.20 -10.76
CA GLU A 207 -23.33 -1.28 -9.92
C GLU A 207 -23.37 -1.80 -8.46
N ARG A 208 -23.08 -0.92 -7.51
CA ARG A 208 -23.03 -1.21 -6.06
C ARG A 208 -21.95 -2.20 -5.60
N HIS A 209 -21.01 -2.61 -6.45
CA HIS A 209 -19.90 -3.50 -6.09
C HIS A 209 -18.61 -2.70 -5.79
N VAL A 210 -18.61 -1.96 -4.68
CA VAL A 210 -17.46 -1.12 -4.21
C VAL A 210 -16.15 -1.94 -4.07
N TYR A 211 -16.26 -3.25 -3.85
CA TYR A 211 -15.08 -4.11 -3.62
C TYR A 211 -14.28 -4.46 -4.88
N GLU A 212 -14.82 -4.20 -6.06
CA GLU A 212 -14.19 -4.60 -7.32
C GLU A 212 -12.96 -3.75 -7.66
N ASN A 213 -12.89 -2.50 -7.18
CA ASN A 213 -11.73 -1.63 -7.30
C ASN A 213 -10.88 -1.54 -6.01
N ALA A 214 -11.10 -2.45 -5.05
CA ALA A 214 -10.42 -2.45 -3.74
C ALA A 214 -8.87 -2.44 -3.85
N ALA A 215 -8.30 -2.91 -4.95
CA ALA A 215 -6.86 -2.90 -5.18
C ALA A 215 -6.34 -1.47 -5.38
N ALA A 216 -7.01 -0.65 -6.19
CA ALA A 216 -6.66 0.74 -6.41
C ALA A 216 -6.94 1.60 -5.16
N GLU A 217 -8.12 1.41 -4.53
CA GLU A 217 -8.46 2.08 -3.27
C GLU A 217 -7.42 1.80 -2.17
N ARG A 218 -6.91 0.56 -2.11
CA ARG A 218 -5.87 0.19 -1.14
C ARG A 218 -4.56 0.93 -1.39
N VAL A 219 -4.15 1.09 -2.65
CA VAL A 219 -2.94 1.86 -3.01
C VAL A 219 -3.12 3.33 -2.64
N ASN A 220 -4.26 3.92 -2.98
CA ASN A 220 -4.61 5.29 -2.57
C ASN A 220 -4.55 5.49 -1.05
N GLY A 221 -5.15 4.56 -0.29
CA GLY A 221 -5.10 4.57 1.17
C GLY A 221 -3.68 4.47 1.72
N ILE A 222 -2.83 3.64 1.12
CA ILE A 222 -1.42 3.51 1.52
C ILE A 222 -0.66 4.81 1.25
N LEU A 223 -0.78 5.38 0.05
CA LEU A 223 -0.10 6.62 -0.31
C LEU A 223 -0.53 7.78 0.59
N LYS A 224 -1.82 7.89 0.90
CA LYS A 224 -2.32 8.90 1.83
C LYS A 224 -1.82 8.69 3.27
N LEU A 225 -1.95 7.49 3.80
CA LEU A 225 -1.74 7.24 5.23
C LEU A 225 -0.28 6.93 5.59
N GLU A 226 0.43 6.15 4.75
CA GLU A 226 1.80 5.74 5.05
C GLU A 226 2.84 6.74 4.52
N PHE A 227 2.48 7.58 3.52
CA PHE A 227 3.35 8.62 2.94
C PHE A 227 2.85 10.05 3.16
N ALA A 228 1.86 10.23 4.03
CA ALA A 228 1.31 11.55 4.40
C ALA A 228 0.80 12.39 3.22
N LEU A 229 0.29 11.76 2.15
CA LEU A 229 -0.33 12.51 1.06
C LEU A 229 -1.76 12.98 1.41
N ASP A 230 -2.27 12.67 2.61
CA ASP A 230 -3.52 13.21 3.18
C ASP A 230 -3.36 14.61 3.80
N ARG A 231 -2.13 15.12 3.92
CA ARG A 231 -1.84 16.47 4.41
C ARG A 231 -2.23 17.56 3.40
N CYS A 232 -2.32 18.80 3.87
CA CYS A 232 -2.46 19.96 3.00
C CYS A 232 -1.08 20.42 2.50
N PHE A 233 -0.89 20.46 1.20
CA PHE A 233 0.31 21.01 0.56
C PHE A 233 0.15 22.51 0.31
N ARG A 234 1.23 23.27 0.39
CA ARG A 234 1.21 24.72 0.15
C ARG A 234 1.04 25.04 -1.34
N THR A 235 1.74 24.28 -2.20
CA THR A 235 1.74 24.49 -3.64
C THR A 235 1.53 23.19 -4.41
N PHE A 236 1.06 23.34 -5.66
CA PHE A 236 0.92 22.22 -6.60
C PHE A 236 2.27 21.52 -6.87
N SER A 237 3.35 22.29 -6.99
CA SER A 237 4.70 21.76 -7.22
C SER A 237 5.20 20.94 -6.03
N GLU A 238 4.94 21.38 -4.79
CA GLU A 238 5.25 20.63 -3.58
C GLU A 238 4.50 19.31 -3.57
N ALA A 239 3.19 19.33 -3.82
CA ALA A 239 2.36 18.12 -3.89
C ALA A 239 2.88 17.15 -4.95
N LYS A 240 3.20 17.65 -6.16
CA LYS A 240 3.71 16.81 -7.27
C LYS A 240 5.05 16.16 -6.94
N ARG A 241 5.96 16.87 -6.26
CA ARG A 241 7.23 16.30 -5.78
C ARG A 241 7.01 15.23 -4.73
N ALA A 242 6.22 15.51 -3.71
CA ALA A 242 5.91 14.54 -2.64
C ALA A 242 5.24 13.28 -3.18
N ILE A 243 4.33 13.41 -4.16
CA ILE A 243 3.70 12.27 -4.83
C ILE A 243 4.71 11.42 -5.57
N ARG A 244 5.64 12.03 -6.30
CA ARG A 244 6.71 11.30 -7.02
C ARG A 244 7.56 10.50 -6.05
N GLU A 245 8.05 11.12 -4.99
CA GLU A 245 8.87 10.50 -3.95
C GLU A 245 8.12 9.36 -3.23
N ALA A 246 6.83 9.58 -2.93
CA ALA A 246 5.97 8.58 -2.30
C ALA A 246 5.77 7.35 -3.21
N ILE A 247 5.48 7.56 -4.50
CA ILE A 247 5.28 6.47 -5.46
C ILE A 247 6.58 5.70 -5.68
N GLU A 248 7.71 6.38 -5.79
CA GLU A 248 9.03 5.75 -5.92
C GLU A 248 9.32 4.87 -4.69
N SER A 249 9.20 5.40 -3.48
CA SER A 249 9.41 4.65 -2.24
C SER A 249 8.39 3.53 -2.05
N TYR A 250 7.13 3.73 -2.46
CA TYR A 250 6.11 2.71 -2.48
C TYR A 250 6.50 1.53 -3.38
N ASN A 251 6.96 1.80 -4.61
CA ASN A 251 7.32 0.79 -5.59
C ASN A 251 8.62 0.05 -5.22
N THR A 252 9.64 0.77 -4.73
CA THR A 252 11.01 0.25 -4.61
C THR A 252 11.41 -0.17 -3.20
N LYS A 253 10.80 0.42 -2.15
CA LYS A 253 11.25 0.25 -0.76
C LYS A 253 10.20 -0.38 0.16
N ARG A 254 8.91 -0.20 -0.14
CA ARG A 254 7.84 -0.67 0.73
C ARG A 254 7.52 -2.15 0.55
N PRO A 255 7.67 -3.00 1.61
CA PRO A 255 7.30 -4.40 1.53
C PRO A 255 5.78 -4.61 1.50
N HIS A 256 5.31 -5.60 0.73
CA HIS A 256 3.91 -5.99 0.66
C HIS A 256 3.68 -7.40 1.22
N GLU A 257 2.82 -7.53 2.22
CA GLU A 257 2.51 -8.83 2.84
C GLU A 257 1.92 -9.82 1.81
N MET A 258 1.04 -9.33 0.92
CA MET A 258 0.45 -10.15 -0.15
C MET A 258 1.47 -10.63 -1.19
N LEU A 259 2.59 -9.92 -1.33
CA LEU A 259 3.71 -10.30 -2.19
C LEU A 259 4.81 -11.03 -1.39
N GLY A 260 4.51 -11.44 -0.14
CA GLY A 260 5.43 -12.10 0.76
C GLY A 260 6.59 -11.23 1.20
N MET A 261 6.30 -9.99 1.47
CA MET A 261 7.25 -8.96 1.88
C MET A 261 8.20 -8.49 0.77
N MET A 262 7.99 -8.88 -0.48
CA MET A 262 8.65 -8.24 -1.61
C MET A 262 8.08 -6.83 -1.84
N THR A 263 8.89 -5.95 -2.40
CA THR A 263 8.41 -4.67 -2.96
C THR A 263 7.69 -4.91 -4.28
N PRO A 264 6.84 -3.98 -4.74
CA PRO A 264 6.21 -4.07 -6.07
C PRO A 264 7.22 -4.27 -7.20
N THR A 265 8.32 -3.51 -7.20
CA THR A 265 9.39 -3.65 -8.21
C THR A 265 10.05 -5.03 -8.18
N GLN A 266 10.31 -5.58 -6.98
CA GLN A 266 10.85 -6.94 -6.85
C GLN A 266 9.88 -8.00 -7.37
N ALA A 267 8.57 -7.81 -7.11
CA ALA A 267 7.53 -8.72 -7.60
C ALA A 267 7.39 -8.68 -9.12
N ARG A 268 7.56 -7.51 -9.75
CA ARG A 268 7.57 -7.35 -11.20
C ARG A 268 8.80 -8.01 -11.83
N ALA A 269 9.98 -7.83 -11.22
CA ALA A 269 11.21 -8.44 -11.68
C ALA A 269 11.23 -9.97 -11.51
N ASN A 270 10.51 -10.50 -10.52
CA ASN A 270 10.48 -11.93 -10.19
C ASN A 270 9.05 -12.46 -10.05
N PRO A 271 8.25 -12.51 -11.13
CA PRO A 271 6.84 -12.89 -11.05
C PRO A 271 6.63 -14.31 -10.51
N ALA A 272 7.54 -15.24 -10.83
CA ALA A 272 7.47 -16.63 -10.35
C ALA A 272 7.53 -16.74 -8.83
N LEU A 273 8.31 -15.89 -8.15
CA LEU A 273 8.39 -15.84 -6.68
C LEU A 273 7.16 -15.15 -6.07
N ALA A 274 6.57 -14.19 -6.76
CA ALA A 274 5.37 -13.47 -6.32
C ALA A 274 4.09 -14.28 -6.52
N ARG A 275 3.98 -15.04 -7.59
CA ARG A 275 2.79 -15.79 -8.04
C ARG A 275 2.14 -16.68 -6.97
N PRO A 276 2.83 -17.56 -6.25
CA PRO A 276 2.18 -18.43 -5.26
C PRO A 276 1.50 -17.67 -4.13
N LYS A 277 2.00 -16.47 -3.80
CA LYS A 277 1.47 -15.61 -2.73
C LYS A 277 0.31 -14.77 -3.21
N ALA A 278 0.37 -14.26 -4.42
CA ALA A 278 -0.73 -13.57 -5.08
C ALA A 278 -1.94 -14.50 -5.27
N LEU A 279 -1.72 -15.74 -5.69
CA LEU A 279 -2.77 -16.77 -5.83
C LEU A 279 -3.42 -17.12 -4.49
N ARG A 280 -2.64 -17.38 -3.43
CA ARG A 280 -3.18 -17.64 -2.08
C ARG A 280 -4.00 -16.47 -1.56
N ALA A 281 -3.57 -15.24 -1.80
CA ALA A 281 -4.31 -14.05 -1.41
C ALA A 281 -5.65 -13.95 -2.16
N PHE A 282 -5.67 -14.26 -3.46
CA PHE A 282 -6.88 -14.31 -4.27
C PHE A 282 -7.86 -15.38 -3.76
N GLU A 283 -7.39 -16.61 -3.54
CA GLU A 283 -8.20 -17.71 -3.00
C GLU A 283 -8.78 -17.38 -1.62
N SER A 284 -7.99 -16.78 -0.74
CA SER A 284 -8.43 -16.34 0.59
C SER A 284 -9.51 -15.25 0.49
N ALA A 285 -9.35 -14.28 -0.40
CA ALA A 285 -10.32 -13.23 -0.65
C ALA A 285 -11.63 -13.80 -1.24
N LYS A 286 -11.53 -14.74 -2.19
CA LYS A 286 -12.69 -15.43 -2.77
C LYS A 286 -13.48 -16.20 -1.72
N LYS A 287 -12.80 -16.97 -0.87
CA LYS A 287 -13.41 -17.70 0.27
C LYS A 287 -14.10 -16.75 1.26
N ALA A 288 -13.48 -15.62 1.58
CA ALA A 288 -14.05 -14.62 2.49
C ALA A 288 -15.32 -13.97 1.90
N SER A 289 -15.31 -13.63 0.61
CA SER A 289 -16.46 -13.09 -0.12
C SER A 289 -17.63 -14.08 -0.14
N GLN A 290 -17.38 -15.36 -0.44
CA GLN A 290 -18.38 -16.43 -0.43
C GLN A 290 -19.01 -16.62 0.94
N ARG A 291 -18.20 -16.62 2.02
CA ARG A 291 -18.69 -16.69 3.41
C ARG A 291 -19.58 -15.50 3.78
N SER A 292 -19.20 -14.30 3.35
CA SER A 292 -19.98 -13.08 3.58
C SER A 292 -21.32 -13.13 2.83
N ALA A 293 -21.33 -13.56 1.58
CA ALA A 293 -22.54 -13.75 0.78
C ALA A 293 -23.48 -14.79 1.40
N ALA A 294 -22.94 -15.94 1.85
CA ALA A 294 -23.71 -16.99 2.51
C ALA A 294 -24.34 -16.48 3.83
N ARG A 295 -23.59 -15.74 4.66
CA ARG A 295 -24.13 -15.12 5.89
C ARG A 295 -25.27 -14.14 5.61
N ARG A 296 -25.14 -13.31 4.56
CA ARG A 296 -26.21 -12.37 4.15
C ARG A 296 -27.44 -13.11 3.64
N ALA A 297 -27.27 -14.17 2.87
CA ALA A 297 -28.38 -15.01 2.39
C ALA A 297 -29.10 -15.71 3.54
N ALA A 298 -28.36 -16.24 4.53
CA ALA A 298 -28.94 -16.85 5.73
C ALA A 298 -29.71 -15.82 6.58
N ALA A 299 -29.16 -14.62 6.78
CA ALA A 299 -29.84 -13.54 7.51
C ALA A 299 -31.13 -13.08 6.83
N ARG A 300 -31.18 -13.07 5.48
CA ARG A 300 -32.40 -12.75 4.72
C ARG A 300 -33.49 -13.84 4.76
N LYS A 301 -33.12 -15.11 5.02
CA LYS A 301 -34.09 -16.19 5.20
C LYS A 301 -34.64 -16.28 6.62
N ALA A 302 -33.93 -15.67 7.59
CA ALA A 302 -34.32 -15.65 9.01
C ALA A 302 -35.10 -14.38 9.40
N ALA A 303 -35.19 -13.39 8.54
CA ALA A 303 -36.01 -12.19 8.64
C ALA A 303 -37.26 -12.29 7.73
#